data_6deea0179924abf88904e4ee0862b927
#
_entry.id   6deea0179924abf88904e4ee0862b927
#
_cell.length_a   1.000
_cell.length_b   1.000
_cell.length_c   1.000
_cell.angle_alpha   90.00
_cell.angle_beta   90.00
_cell.angle_gamma   90.00
#
_symmetry.space_group_name_H-M   'P 1'
#
loop_
_entity.id
_entity.type
_entity.pdbx_description
1 polymer ?
#
loop_
_entity_poly.entity_id
_entity_poly.type
_entity_poly.pdbx_seq_one_letter_code
_entity_poly.pdbx_strand_id
1 'polypeptide(L)'
;MVNNTLFWKNKRVLITGHTGFKGSWLALWLLSMGADVWGYALEPNEHQKLFTNLFNNDALSLKELGGLHHRVGDIKNINELINVCKEAQVDIVFHLAAQPLVQQSYIDPLDTWMVNVQGSLHLL
;
A
#
# COMPACT_ATOMS: atom_id res chain seq x y z
N MET A 1 -6.55 26.28 -10.97
CA MET A 1 -6.18 24.87 -10.69
C MET A 1 -5.12 24.86 -9.60
N VAL A 2 -5.43 24.27 -8.46
CA VAL A 2 -4.46 24.13 -7.38
C VAL A 2 -3.41 23.12 -7.83
N ASN A 3 -2.13 23.49 -7.80
CA ASN A 3 -1.05 22.57 -8.14
C ASN A 3 -0.81 21.60 -6.96
N ASN A 4 -1.56 20.50 -6.92
CA ASN A 4 -1.49 19.49 -5.87
C ASN A 4 -0.11 18.81 -5.78
N THR A 5 0.70 18.93 -6.81
CA THR A 5 2.06 18.35 -6.84
C THR A 5 2.95 18.94 -5.73
N LEU A 6 2.81 20.22 -5.42
CA LEU A 6 3.58 20.85 -4.35
C LEU A 6 3.24 20.31 -2.96
N PHE A 7 1.97 19.98 -2.73
CA PHE A 7 1.54 19.40 -1.46
C PHE A 7 2.17 18.01 -1.22
N TRP A 8 2.21 17.18 -2.26
CA TRP A 8 2.68 15.80 -2.15
C TRP A 8 4.20 15.67 -2.14
N LYS A 9 4.90 16.69 -2.65
CA LYS A 9 6.37 16.66 -2.74
C LYS A 9 7.00 16.41 -1.38
N ASN A 10 7.77 15.33 -1.29
CA ASN A 10 8.45 14.88 -0.07
C ASN A 10 7.51 14.48 1.08
N LYS A 11 6.20 14.37 0.87
CA LYS A 11 5.31 13.77 1.86
C LYS A 11 5.60 12.28 1.97
N ARG A 12 5.72 11.80 3.19
CA ARG A 12 5.94 10.38 3.51
C ARG A 12 4.58 9.70 3.65
N VAL A 13 4.25 8.90 2.68
CA VAL A 13 2.92 8.28 2.54
C VAL A 13 3.04 6.77 2.68
N LEU A 14 2.27 6.19 3.59
CA LEU A 14 2.11 4.74 3.69
C LEU A 14 0.80 4.33 3.01
N ILE A 15 0.88 3.33 2.13
CA ILE A 15 -0.28 2.68 1.54
C ILE A 15 -0.31 1.23 2.03
N THR A 16 -1.34 0.83 2.77
CA THR A 16 -1.60 -0.57 3.03
C THR A 16 -2.41 -1.15 1.87
N GLY A 17 -2.05 -2.34 1.39
CA GLY A 17 -2.70 -2.94 0.24
C GLY A 17 -2.25 -2.38 -1.11
N HIS A 18 -1.03 -1.86 -1.20
CA HIS A 18 -0.47 -1.27 -2.42
C HIS A 18 -0.24 -2.28 -3.56
N THR A 19 -0.25 -3.58 -3.28
CA THR A 19 -0.16 -4.64 -4.30
C THR A 19 -1.49 -4.91 -5.01
N GLY A 20 -2.60 -4.42 -4.48
CA GLY A 20 -3.91 -4.51 -5.10
C GLY A 20 -4.09 -3.51 -6.26
N PHE A 21 -5.21 -3.62 -6.98
CA PHE A 21 -5.49 -2.78 -8.14
C PHE A 21 -5.49 -1.29 -7.83
N LYS A 22 -6.32 -0.87 -6.86
CA LYS A 22 -6.41 0.55 -6.46
C LYS A 22 -5.12 1.06 -5.83
N GLY A 23 -4.52 0.25 -4.95
CA GLY A 23 -3.29 0.61 -4.27
C GLY A 23 -2.10 0.79 -5.21
N SER A 24 -2.01 -0.04 -6.26
CA SER A 24 -0.95 0.09 -7.28
C SER A 24 -1.07 1.39 -8.07
N TRP A 25 -2.27 1.76 -8.52
CA TRP A 25 -2.51 3.03 -9.19
C TRP A 25 -2.26 4.23 -8.28
N LEU A 26 -2.69 4.17 -7.02
CA LEU A 26 -2.46 5.24 -6.06
C LEU A 26 -0.97 5.44 -5.79
N ALA A 27 -0.23 4.35 -5.63
CA ALA A 27 1.23 4.40 -5.43
C ALA A 27 1.93 5.09 -6.60
N LEU A 28 1.59 4.69 -7.84
CA LEU A 28 2.15 5.31 -9.03
C LEU A 28 1.81 6.81 -9.11
N TRP A 29 0.58 7.18 -8.83
CA TRP A 29 0.13 8.57 -8.87
C TRP A 29 0.86 9.43 -7.84
N LEU A 30 0.97 8.97 -6.60
CA LEU A 30 1.68 9.67 -5.53
C LEU A 30 3.18 9.83 -5.85
N LEU A 31 3.82 8.79 -6.39
CA LEU A 31 5.21 8.87 -6.85
C LEU A 31 5.37 9.92 -7.95
N SER A 32 4.43 9.99 -8.90
CA SER A 32 4.47 10.99 -9.98
C SER A 32 4.33 12.43 -9.47
N MET A 33 3.75 12.61 -8.28
CA MET A 33 3.65 13.91 -7.61
C MET A 33 4.82 14.21 -6.65
N GLY A 34 5.82 13.33 -6.60
CA GLY A 34 7.03 13.53 -5.80
C GLY A 34 6.89 13.12 -4.33
N ALA A 35 5.89 12.34 -3.97
CA ALA A 35 5.77 11.78 -2.63
C ALA A 35 6.81 10.67 -2.39
N ASP A 36 7.22 10.52 -1.13
CA ASP A 36 8.00 9.37 -0.66
C ASP A 36 7.02 8.28 -0.23
N VAL A 37 6.88 7.25 -1.07
CA VAL A 37 5.80 6.26 -0.94
C VAL A 37 6.31 4.94 -0.37
N TRP A 38 5.68 4.53 0.70
CA TRP A 38 5.86 3.24 1.37
C TRP A 38 4.63 2.37 1.16
N GLY A 39 4.84 1.12 0.80
CA GLY A 39 3.76 0.15 0.65
C GLY A 39 3.92 -1.01 1.61
N TYR A 40 2.85 -1.40 2.28
CA TYR A 40 2.76 -2.55 3.17
C TYR A 40 1.57 -3.43 2.78
N ALA A 41 1.84 -4.63 2.32
CA ALA A 41 0.83 -5.58 1.86
C ALA A 41 1.36 -7.00 1.82
N LEU A 42 0.47 -7.95 1.64
CA LEU A 42 0.83 -9.33 1.31
C LEU A 42 1.58 -9.40 -0.02
N GLU A 43 2.37 -10.45 -0.18
CA GLU A 43 3.01 -10.74 -1.47
C GLU A 43 1.97 -10.74 -2.59
N PRO A 44 2.22 -10.07 -3.72
CA PRO A 44 1.28 -10.08 -4.83
C PRO A 44 1.13 -11.49 -5.40
N ASN A 45 -0.11 -11.93 -5.55
CA ASN A 45 -0.42 -13.22 -6.15
C ASN A 45 -0.49 -13.10 -7.69
N GLU A 46 -0.67 -14.23 -8.36
CA GLU A 46 -0.74 -14.32 -9.84
C GLU A 46 -1.87 -13.50 -10.49
N HIS A 47 -2.89 -13.10 -9.70
CA HIS A 47 -3.97 -12.25 -10.17
C HIS A 47 -3.67 -10.75 -10.02
N GLN A 48 -2.66 -10.39 -9.25
CA GLN A 48 -2.24 -9.01 -8.98
C GLN A 48 -1.16 -8.53 -9.95
N LYS A 49 -1.38 -8.77 -11.25
CA LYS A 49 -0.40 -8.47 -12.31
C LYS A 49 -0.11 -6.99 -12.48
N LEU A 50 -1.06 -6.12 -12.12
CA LEU A 50 -0.87 -4.68 -12.27
C LEU A 50 0.34 -4.19 -11.48
N PHE A 51 0.42 -4.54 -10.19
CA PHE A 51 1.56 -4.18 -9.35
C PHE A 51 2.88 -4.67 -9.93
N THR A 52 2.94 -5.95 -10.29
CA THR A 52 4.13 -6.56 -10.86
C THR A 52 4.55 -5.88 -12.18
N ASN A 53 3.59 -5.57 -13.04
CA ASN A 53 3.87 -4.91 -14.31
C ASN A 53 4.34 -3.46 -14.13
N LEU A 54 3.80 -2.75 -13.15
CA LEU A 54 4.19 -1.35 -12.90
C LEU A 54 5.56 -1.25 -12.21
N PHE A 55 5.87 -2.13 -11.28
CA PHE A 55 7.01 -1.96 -10.37
C PHE A 55 8.17 -2.94 -10.59
N ASN A 56 7.96 -4.07 -11.28
CA ASN A 56 9.01 -5.04 -11.55
C ASN A 56 9.57 -4.99 -12.98
N ASN A 57 8.92 -4.27 -13.90
CA ASN A 57 9.44 -4.11 -15.25
C ASN A 57 10.32 -2.86 -15.33
N ASP A 58 11.52 -3.02 -15.90
CA ASP A 58 12.45 -1.92 -16.22
C ASP A 58 11.89 -0.88 -17.21
N ALA A 59 10.67 -1.09 -17.68
CA ALA A 59 10.07 -0.36 -18.79
C ALA A 59 9.63 1.06 -18.48
N LEU A 60 9.60 1.46 -17.22
CA LEU A 60 9.25 2.82 -16.85
C LEU A 60 10.27 3.33 -15.83
N SER A 61 10.71 4.50 -16.06
CA SER A 61 11.53 5.38 -15.23
C SER A 61 11.02 5.59 -13.78
N LEU A 62 10.51 4.52 -13.15
CA LEU A 62 10.15 4.54 -11.72
C LEU A 62 11.37 4.86 -10.85
N LYS A 63 12.57 4.52 -11.35
CA LYS A 63 13.83 4.97 -10.74
C LYS A 63 13.97 6.50 -10.76
N GLU A 64 13.45 7.16 -11.78
CA GLU A 64 13.43 8.62 -11.88
C GLU A 64 12.38 9.26 -10.94
N LEU A 65 11.36 8.50 -10.55
CA LEU A 65 10.34 8.94 -9.59
C LEU A 65 10.71 8.68 -8.12
N GLY A 66 11.93 8.18 -7.84
CA GLY A 66 12.40 7.94 -6.48
C GLY A 66 12.11 6.54 -5.92
N GLY A 67 11.37 5.73 -6.65
CA GLY A 67 11.06 4.35 -6.27
C GLY A 67 10.02 4.21 -5.15
N LEU A 68 9.46 3.02 -5.06
CA LEU A 68 8.54 2.60 -4.01
C LEU A 68 9.29 1.80 -2.93
N HIS A 69 9.14 2.16 -1.67
CA HIS A 69 9.58 1.33 -0.55
C HIS A 69 8.60 0.20 -0.33
N HIS A 70 8.86 -0.93 -0.94
CA HIS A 70 7.99 -2.11 -0.88
C HIS A 70 8.30 -2.96 0.35
N ARG A 71 7.29 -3.17 1.20
CA ARG A 71 7.36 -4.05 2.37
C ARG A 71 6.27 -5.11 2.28
N VAL A 72 6.68 -6.36 2.35
CA VAL A 72 5.76 -7.49 2.42
C VAL A 72 5.41 -7.77 3.88
N GLY A 73 4.13 -7.86 4.17
CA GLY A 73 3.64 -8.19 5.51
C GLY A 73 2.12 -8.27 5.56
N ASP A 74 1.62 -8.75 6.68
CA ASP A 74 0.19 -8.92 6.92
C ASP A 74 -0.32 -7.83 7.88
N ILE A 75 -1.41 -7.16 7.52
CA ILE A 75 -2.03 -6.11 8.35
C ILE A 75 -2.46 -6.63 9.73
N LYS A 76 -2.59 -7.94 9.89
CA LYS A 76 -2.84 -8.61 11.17
C LYS A 76 -1.63 -8.59 12.11
N ASN A 77 -0.42 -8.35 11.58
CA ASN A 77 0.82 -8.27 12.35
C ASN A 77 1.12 -6.83 12.78
N ILE A 78 0.61 -6.46 13.95
CA ILE A 78 0.76 -5.10 14.50
C ILE A 78 2.23 -4.70 14.71
N ASN A 79 3.08 -5.62 15.12
CA ASN A 79 4.49 -5.29 15.42
C ASN A 79 5.27 -4.92 14.16
N GLU A 80 5.07 -5.65 13.07
CA GLU A 80 5.67 -5.31 11.77
C GLU A 80 5.15 -3.97 11.26
N LEU A 81 3.83 -3.74 11.36
CA LEU A 81 3.22 -2.49 10.92
C LEU A 81 3.78 -1.29 11.69
N ILE A 82 3.92 -1.39 13.02
CA ILE A 82 4.55 -0.35 13.85
C ILE A 82 5.98 -0.08 13.39
N ASN A 83 6.76 -1.13 13.09
CA ASN A 83 8.14 -0.95 12.64
C ASN A 83 8.20 -0.22 11.30
N VAL A 84 7.33 -0.57 10.36
CA VAL A 84 7.24 0.12 9.05
C VAL A 84 6.86 1.59 9.24
N CYS A 85 5.87 1.88 10.07
CA CYS A 85 5.45 3.25 10.36
C CYS A 85 6.58 4.09 10.98
N LYS A 86 7.35 3.51 11.89
CA LYS A 86 8.51 4.16 12.53
C LYS A 86 9.64 4.41 11.53
N GLU A 87 9.95 3.41 10.71
CA GLU A 87 11.00 3.52 9.68
C GLU A 87 10.64 4.59 8.64
N ALA A 88 9.41 4.57 8.17
CA ALA A 88 8.90 5.52 7.18
C ALA A 88 8.67 6.92 7.74
N GLN A 89 8.52 7.09 9.04
CA GLN A 89 8.14 8.36 9.67
C GLN A 89 6.91 8.99 9.01
N VAL A 90 5.84 8.22 8.90
CA VAL A 90 4.66 8.48 8.07
C VAL A 90 3.97 9.81 8.41
N ASP A 91 3.68 10.61 7.37
CA ASP A 91 2.84 11.81 7.46
C ASP A 91 1.37 11.49 7.17
N ILE A 92 1.12 10.60 6.20
CA ILE A 92 -0.23 10.27 5.71
C ILE A 92 -0.33 8.76 5.47
N VAL A 93 -1.44 8.16 5.89
CA VAL A 93 -1.74 6.74 5.64
C VAL A 93 -2.98 6.62 4.75
N PHE A 94 -2.86 5.83 3.67
CA PHE A 94 -4.00 5.33 2.91
C PHE A 94 -4.19 3.84 3.22
N HIS A 95 -5.26 3.51 3.92
CA HIS A 95 -5.56 2.13 4.29
C HIS A 95 -6.46 1.47 3.25
N LEU A 96 -5.86 0.68 2.36
CA LEU A 96 -6.56 -0.06 1.31
C LEU A 96 -6.46 -1.59 1.48
N ALA A 97 -5.72 -2.06 2.49
CA ALA A 97 -5.65 -3.48 2.79
C ALA A 97 -7.00 -3.98 3.30
N ALA A 98 -7.55 -4.96 2.61
CA ALA A 98 -8.82 -5.59 2.98
C ALA A 98 -8.91 -7.00 2.39
N GLN A 99 -9.75 -7.84 2.96
CA GLN A 99 -10.28 -9.05 2.34
C GLN A 99 -11.62 -8.70 1.67
N PRO A 100 -11.65 -8.44 0.34
CA PRO A 100 -12.82 -7.87 -0.33
C PRO A 100 -13.78 -8.91 -0.92
N LEU A 101 -13.39 -10.20 -0.94
CA LEU A 101 -14.14 -11.25 -1.61
C LEU A 101 -15.29 -11.75 -0.72
N VAL A 102 -16.52 -11.50 -1.14
CA VAL A 102 -17.73 -11.94 -0.42
C VAL A 102 -17.74 -13.46 -0.25
N GLN A 103 -17.41 -14.21 -1.28
CA GLN A 103 -17.33 -15.66 -1.20
C GLN A 103 -16.34 -16.14 -0.13
N GLN A 104 -15.16 -15.51 -0.04
CA GLN A 104 -14.16 -15.84 0.97
C GLN A 104 -14.65 -15.53 2.39
N SER A 105 -15.48 -14.50 2.57
CA SER A 105 -16.04 -14.17 3.87
C SER A 105 -16.99 -15.22 4.43
N TYR A 106 -17.62 -16.01 3.57
CA TYR A 106 -18.43 -17.16 3.99
C TYR A 106 -17.58 -18.39 4.33
N ILE A 107 -16.45 -18.56 3.63
CA ILE A 107 -15.55 -19.68 3.87
C ILE A 107 -14.76 -19.47 5.15
N ASP A 108 -14.21 -18.27 5.35
CA ASP A 108 -13.42 -17.89 6.53
C ASP A 108 -13.86 -16.50 7.05
N PRO A 109 -14.97 -16.45 7.81
CA PRO A 109 -15.46 -15.18 8.37
C PRO A 109 -14.50 -14.61 9.44
N LEU A 110 -13.76 -15.46 10.14
CA LEU A 110 -12.82 -14.99 11.17
C LEU A 110 -11.64 -14.22 10.53
N ASP A 111 -11.04 -14.76 9.48
CA ASP A 111 -9.97 -14.06 8.78
C ASP A 111 -10.48 -12.74 8.18
N THR A 112 -11.66 -12.73 7.60
CA THR A 112 -12.30 -11.49 7.09
C THR A 112 -12.44 -10.43 8.19
N TRP A 113 -12.89 -10.83 9.38
CA TRP A 113 -12.97 -9.94 10.53
C TRP A 113 -11.60 -9.43 10.96
N MET A 114 -10.63 -10.33 11.10
CA MET A 114 -9.27 -9.99 11.55
C MET A 114 -8.58 -9.03 10.58
N VAL A 115 -8.73 -9.21 9.28
CA VAL A 115 -8.17 -8.31 8.28
C VAL A 115 -8.90 -6.96 8.26
N ASN A 116 -10.23 -6.98 8.13
CA ASN A 116 -10.99 -5.76 7.83
C ASN A 116 -11.27 -4.91 9.07
N VAL A 117 -11.40 -5.51 10.23
CA VAL A 117 -11.69 -4.79 11.49
C VAL A 117 -10.42 -4.64 12.32
N GLN A 118 -9.82 -5.75 12.75
CA GLN A 118 -8.64 -5.70 13.60
C GLN A 118 -7.44 -5.09 12.87
N GLY A 119 -7.23 -5.44 11.60
CA GLY A 119 -6.19 -4.82 10.77
C GLY A 119 -6.33 -3.31 10.66
N SER A 120 -7.56 -2.82 10.53
CA SER A 120 -7.84 -1.37 10.51
C SER A 120 -7.56 -0.71 11.86
N LEU A 121 -7.89 -1.39 12.98
CA LEU A 121 -7.58 -0.90 14.32
C LEU A 121 -6.07 -0.79 14.58
N HIS A 122 -5.27 -1.65 13.97
CA HIS A 122 -3.81 -1.61 14.13
C HIS A 122 -3.17 -0.32 13.59
N LEU A 123 -3.87 0.41 12.72
CA LEU A 123 -3.39 1.68 12.17
C LEU A 123 -3.73 2.90 13.02
N LEU A 124 -4.65 2.77 13.96
CA LEU A 124 -5.08 3.84 14.86
C LEU A 124 -4.21 3.92 16.10
#